data_8fd4d66c038e4183c0fe168fcf0b9281
#
_entry.id   8fd4d66c038e4183c0fe168fcf0b9281
#
_cell.length_a   1.000
_cell.length_b   1.000
_cell.length_c   1.000
_cell.angle_alpha   90.00
_cell.angle_beta   90.00
_cell.angle_gamma   90.00
#
_symmetry.space_group_name_H-M   'P 1'
#
loop_
_entity.id
_entity.type
_entity.pdbx_description
1 polymer ?
#
loop_
_entity_poly.entity_id
_entity_poly.type
_entity_poly.pdbx_seq_one_letter_code
_entity_poly.pdbx_strand_id
1 'polypeptide(L)'
;GLSSQFLTKDARKKHKIIGQLFDTYWLIEYEDKLFIIDQHAAHEKVLYEKTMAKIKEKSFDSQVLSPPIILTLQPQEVEMLQKYKDTIAAFGYSVEHFGGKEYAVNGIPADFSGIDVRTMFLEMLDDFATLSGKDGPTVILEKVASMSCKAAVKGNNHLSRPEIETLIDELLQLENPYHCPH
;
A
#
# COMPACT_ATOMS: atom_id res chain seq x y z
N GLY A 1 -18.32 22.52 4.91
CA GLY A 1 -17.14 23.31 4.78
C GLY A 1 -16.46 23.22 3.41
N LEU A 2 -15.50 24.10 3.17
CA LEU A 2 -14.72 24.20 1.91
C LEU A 2 -13.95 22.90 1.57
N SER A 3 -13.56 22.13 2.59
CA SER A 3 -12.89 20.84 2.41
C SER A 3 -13.78 19.80 1.74
N SER A 4 -15.11 19.84 1.97
CA SER A 4 -16.04 18.92 1.32
C SER A 4 -16.28 19.27 -0.16
N GLN A 5 -16.17 20.54 -0.52
CA GLN A 5 -16.31 20.99 -1.91
C GLN A 5 -15.11 20.56 -2.78
N PHE A 6 -13.89 20.57 -2.20
CA PHE A 6 -12.70 20.08 -2.89
C PHE A 6 -12.81 18.60 -3.29
N LEU A 7 -13.57 17.82 -2.53
CA LEU A 7 -13.72 16.38 -2.75
C LEU A 7 -14.88 16.00 -3.68
N THR A 8 -15.60 16.96 -4.26
CA THR A 8 -16.66 16.67 -5.22
C THR A 8 -16.11 16.30 -6.59
N LYS A 9 -16.92 15.59 -7.40
CA LYS A 9 -16.54 15.28 -8.80
C LYS A 9 -16.24 16.53 -9.62
N ASP A 10 -16.91 17.64 -9.33
CA ASP A 10 -16.69 18.91 -10.02
C ASP A 10 -15.37 19.55 -9.61
N ALA A 11 -14.99 19.41 -8.36
CA ALA A 11 -13.70 19.88 -7.85
C ALA A 11 -12.51 19.17 -8.54
N ARG A 12 -12.61 17.87 -8.82
CA ARG A 12 -11.57 17.12 -9.53
C ARG A 12 -11.25 17.67 -10.91
N LYS A 13 -12.25 18.23 -11.60
CA LYS A 13 -12.09 18.83 -12.92
C LYS A 13 -11.53 20.25 -12.86
N LYS A 14 -11.64 20.91 -11.70
CA LYS A 14 -11.28 22.31 -11.49
C LYS A 14 -9.96 22.51 -10.77
N HIS A 15 -9.40 21.47 -10.15
CA HIS A 15 -8.13 21.58 -9.48
C HIS A 15 -6.97 21.64 -10.49
N LYS A 16 -5.90 22.31 -10.08
CA LYS A 16 -4.68 22.44 -10.88
C LYS A 16 -3.48 22.02 -10.03
N ILE A 17 -2.69 21.12 -10.56
CA ILE A 17 -1.41 20.76 -9.95
C ILE A 17 -0.38 21.82 -10.33
N ILE A 18 0.08 22.58 -9.33
CA ILE A 18 1.09 23.63 -9.51
C ILE A 18 2.46 23.01 -9.68
N GLY A 19 2.81 22.04 -8.85
CA GLY A 19 4.11 21.39 -8.88
C GLY A 19 4.35 20.50 -7.68
N GLN A 20 5.59 20.03 -7.56
CA GLN A 20 6.07 19.17 -6.50
C GLN A 20 7.23 19.82 -5.76
N LEU A 21 7.25 19.72 -4.43
CA LEU A 21 8.35 20.17 -3.58
C LEU A 21 9.04 18.98 -2.93
N PHE A 22 10.37 18.98 -2.96
CA PHE A 22 11.24 18.01 -2.28
C PHE A 22 10.94 16.53 -2.63
N ASP A 23 10.41 16.27 -3.83
CA ASP A 23 9.92 14.95 -4.23
C ASP A 23 8.91 14.33 -3.24
N THR A 24 8.31 15.15 -2.39
CA THR A 24 7.49 14.72 -1.25
C THR A 24 6.09 15.31 -1.28
N TYR A 25 5.96 16.60 -1.60
CA TYR A 25 4.69 17.32 -1.51
C TYR A 25 4.20 17.78 -2.86
N TRP A 26 2.89 17.62 -3.09
CA TRP A 26 2.21 18.21 -4.24
C TRP A 26 1.51 19.49 -3.84
N LEU A 27 1.68 20.54 -4.63
CA LEU A 27 0.96 21.80 -4.50
C LEU A 27 -0.20 21.81 -5.47
N ILE A 28 -1.41 21.99 -4.96
CA ILE A 28 -2.64 21.94 -5.74
C ILE A 28 -3.43 23.22 -5.48
N GLU A 29 -3.75 23.92 -6.57
CA GLU A 29 -4.63 25.08 -6.56
C GLU A 29 -6.08 24.65 -6.80
N TYR A 30 -6.97 25.07 -5.94
CA TYR A 30 -8.40 24.92 -6.10
C TYR A 30 -9.13 26.15 -5.54
N GLU A 31 -9.88 26.84 -6.40
CA GLU A 31 -10.49 28.13 -6.10
C GLU A 31 -9.44 29.16 -5.64
N ASP A 32 -9.59 29.75 -4.47
CA ASP A 32 -8.68 30.73 -3.88
C ASP A 32 -7.73 30.10 -2.83
N LYS A 33 -7.54 28.76 -2.87
CA LYS A 33 -6.79 28.03 -1.85
C LYS A 33 -5.67 27.20 -2.44
N LEU A 34 -4.64 27.06 -1.64
CA LEU A 34 -3.53 26.14 -1.87
C LEU A 34 -3.69 24.91 -0.96
N PHE A 35 -3.69 23.73 -1.57
CA PHE A 35 -3.63 22.46 -0.87
C PHE A 35 -2.24 21.86 -1.01
N ILE A 36 -1.72 21.36 0.10
CA ILE A 36 -0.45 20.66 0.16
C ILE A 36 -0.74 19.20 0.50
N ILE A 37 -0.35 18.28 -0.37
CA ILE A 37 -0.58 16.84 -0.20
C ILE A 37 0.76 16.12 -0.09
N ASP A 38 0.93 15.36 0.99
CA ASP A 38 2.07 14.45 1.15
C ASP A 38 1.88 13.25 0.21
N GLN A 39 2.81 13.06 -0.74
CA GLN A 39 2.76 12.01 -1.75
C GLN A 39 2.71 10.60 -1.13
N HIS A 40 3.55 10.34 -0.13
CA HIS A 40 3.61 9.02 0.52
C HIS A 40 2.32 8.74 1.28
N ALA A 41 1.85 9.69 2.07
CA ALA A 41 0.60 9.55 2.80
C ALA A 41 -0.61 9.35 1.88
N ALA A 42 -0.69 10.07 0.77
CA ALA A 42 -1.74 9.90 -0.24
C ALA A 42 -1.68 8.52 -0.89
N HIS A 43 -0.49 8.05 -1.26
CA HIS A 43 -0.29 6.75 -1.87
C HIS A 43 -0.65 5.61 -0.91
N GLU A 44 -0.18 5.67 0.34
CA GLU A 44 -0.54 4.70 1.38
C GLU A 44 -2.05 4.66 1.60
N LYS A 45 -2.70 5.81 1.68
CA LYS A 45 -4.15 5.91 1.90
C LYS A 45 -4.93 5.24 0.77
N VAL A 46 -4.61 5.56 -0.47
CA VAL A 46 -5.29 4.97 -1.64
C VAL A 46 -5.06 3.46 -1.69
N LEU A 47 -3.83 3.02 -1.51
CA LEU A 47 -3.47 1.60 -1.56
C LEU A 47 -4.15 0.81 -0.42
N TYR A 48 -4.19 1.38 0.80
CA TYR A 48 -4.87 0.79 1.94
C TYR A 48 -6.38 0.61 1.67
N GLU A 49 -7.05 1.65 1.17
CA GLU A 49 -8.49 1.58 0.88
C GLU A 49 -8.82 0.56 -0.21
N LYS A 50 -7.99 0.47 -1.26
CA LYS A 50 -8.12 -0.57 -2.29
C LYS A 50 -7.93 -1.97 -1.70
N THR A 51 -6.93 -2.14 -0.86
CA THR A 51 -6.63 -3.42 -0.20
C THR A 51 -7.78 -3.85 0.69
N MET A 52 -8.31 -2.95 1.52
CA MET A 52 -9.44 -3.24 2.40
C MET A 52 -10.72 -3.54 1.64
N ALA A 53 -10.98 -2.87 0.52
CA ALA A 53 -12.12 -3.18 -0.35
C ALA A 53 -12.02 -4.61 -0.90
N LYS A 54 -10.85 -5.03 -1.36
CA LYS A 54 -10.60 -6.40 -1.85
C LYS A 54 -10.75 -7.45 -0.76
N ILE A 55 -10.32 -7.15 0.46
CA ILE A 55 -10.53 -8.02 1.62
C ILE A 55 -12.02 -8.27 1.85
N LYS A 56 -12.82 -7.20 1.86
CA LYS A 56 -14.28 -7.28 2.06
C LYS A 56 -14.97 -8.09 0.97
N GLU A 57 -14.54 -7.92 -0.27
CA GLU A 57 -15.08 -8.63 -1.44
C GLU A 57 -14.50 -10.04 -1.61
N LYS A 58 -13.50 -10.41 -0.82
CA LYS A 58 -12.72 -11.65 -0.96
C LYS A 58 -12.18 -11.86 -2.37
N SER A 59 -11.80 -10.77 -3.02
CA SER A 59 -11.34 -10.73 -4.42
C SER A 59 -9.91 -10.20 -4.49
N PHE A 60 -8.92 -11.05 -4.23
CA PHE A 60 -7.54 -10.69 -4.46
C PHE A 60 -7.05 -11.19 -5.81
N ASP A 61 -6.55 -10.25 -6.61
CA ASP A 61 -5.79 -10.56 -7.81
C ASP A 61 -4.31 -10.60 -7.47
N SER A 62 -3.65 -11.66 -7.91
CA SER A 62 -2.21 -11.83 -7.75
C SER A 62 -1.50 -11.58 -9.07
N GLN A 63 -0.39 -10.89 -9.00
CA GLN A 63 0.57 -10.79 -10.10
C GLN A 63 1.60 -11.92 -9.94
N VAL A 64 1.70 -12.77 -10.95
CA VAL A 64 2.71 -13.83 -10.99
C VAL A 64 4.08 -13.23 -11.28
N LEU A 65 5.07 -13.62 -10.50
CA LEU A 65 6.47 -13.23 -10.71
C LEU A 65 7.22 -14.34 -11.46
N SER A 66 7.76 -14.01 -12.61
CA SER A 66 8.55 -14.93 -13.42
C SER A 66 9.81 -14.24 -13.94
N PRO A 67 11.00 -14.63 -13.48
CA PRO A 67 11.26 -15.65 -12.46
C PRO A 67 10.79 -15.23 -11.06
N PRO A 68 10.57 -16.19 -10.14
CA PRO A 68 10.24 -15.89 -8.76
C PRO A 68 11.41 -15.19 -8.06
N ILE A 69 11.11 -14.41 -7.01
CA ILE A 69 12.12 -13.75 -6.20
C ILE A 69 12.51 -14.69 -5.05
N ILE A 70 13.79 -15.00 -4.96
CA ILE A 70 14.33 -15.86 -3.91
C ILE A 70 14.81 -15.00 -2.74
N LEU A 71 14.28 -15.30 -1.56
CA LEU A 71 14.64 -14.63 -0.31
C LEU A 71 15.33 -15.61 0.63
N THR A 72 16.40 -15.14 1.26
CA THR A 72 17.03 -15.86 2.39
C THR A 72 16.45 -15.29 3.68
N LEU A 73 15.67 -16.10 4.40
CA LEU A 73 14.98 -15.66 5.62
C LEU A 73 15.73 -16.04 6.88
N GLN A 74 15.77 -15.14 7.83
CA GLN A 74 16.26 -15.40 9.19
C GLN A 74 15.21 -16.21 9.99
N PRO A 75 15.60 -16.92 11.06
CA PRO A 75 14.66 -17.74 11.82
C PRO A 75 13.41 -16.99 12.31
N GLN A 76 13.55 -15.74 12.76
CA GLN A 76 12.42 -14.92 13.21
C GLN A 76 11.51 -14.52 12.06
N GLU A 77 12.05 -14.31 10.86
CA GLU A 77 11.26 -14.01 9.66
C GLU A 77 10.47 -15.24 9.20
N VAL A 78 11.09 -16.42 9.26
CA VAL A 78 10.41 -17.71 9.01
C VAL A 78 9.26 -17.91 9.99
N GLU A 79 9.48 -17.62 11.27
CA GLU A 79 8.43 -17.72 12.29
C GLU A 79 7.24 -16.83 11.96
N MET A 80 7.46 -15.58 11.56
CA MET A 80 6.39 -14.66 11.16
C MET A 80 5.69 -15.13 9.88
N LEU A 81 6.43 -15.61 8.91
CA LEU A 81 5.87 -16.19 7.68
C LEU A 81 4.93 -17.35 7.98
N GLN A 82 5.33 -18.27 8.85
CA GLN A 82 4.50 -19.42 9.22
C GLN A 82 3.26 -19.00 10.04
N LYS A 83 3.47 -18.10 11.02
CA LYS A 83 2.38 -17.62 11.87
C LYS A 83 1.27 -16.92 11.10
N TYR A 84 1.60 -16.12 10.09
CA TYR A 84 0.66 -15.34 9.30
C TYR A 84 0.46 -15.88 7.88
N LYS A 85 0.82 -17.14 7.65
CA LYS A 85 0.76 -17.81 6.35
C LYS A 85 -0.59 -17.62 5.63
N ASP A 86 -1.68 -17.90 6.32
CA ASP A 86 -3.02 -17.84 5.73
C ASP A 86 -3.42 -16.39 5.40
N THR A 87 -3.06 -15.45 6.27
CA THR A 87 -3.29 -14.03 6.05
C THR A 87 -2.50 -13.52 4.86
N ILE A 88 -1.22 -13.85 4.76
CA ILE A 88 -0.33 -13.49 3.65
C ILE A 88 -0.90 -14.03 2.32
N ALA A 89 -1.33 -15.29 2.31
CA ALA A 89 -1.95 -15.90 1.14
C ALA A 89 -3.27 -15.20 0.75
N ALA A 90 -4.09 -14.82 1.73
CA ALA A 90 -5.35 -14.11 1.49
C ALA A 90 -5.15 -12.73 0.86
N PHE A 91 -4.00 -12.09 1.05
CA PHE A 91 -3.64 -10.83 0.39
C PHE A 91 -3.16 -10.98 -1.05
N GLY A 92 -2.98 -12.21 -1.54
CA GLY A 92 -2.52 -12.46 -2.89
C GLY A 92 -1.03 -12.75 -3.02
N TYR A 93 -0.32 -12.95 -1.90
CA TYR A 93 1.05 -13.42 -1.93
C TYR A 93 1.10 -14.93 -2.12
N SER A 94 2.03 -15.39 -2.95
CA SER A 94 2.36 -16.81 -3.11
C SER A 94 3.81 -17.02 -2.74
N VAL A 95 4.05 -17.75 -1.66
CA VAL A 95 5.39 -17.99 -1.12
C VAL A 95 5.57 -19.49 -0.87
N GLU A 96 6.68 -20.03 -1.34
CA GLU A 96 7.02 -21.45 -1.20
C GLU A 96 8.41 -21.59 -0.58
N HIS A 97 8.60 -22.65 0.21
CA HIS A 97 9.93 -23.05 0.66
C HIS A 97 10.75 -23.56 -0.54
N PHE A 98 11.94 -22.99 -0.73
CA PHE A 98 12.80 -23.31 -1.87
C PHE A 98 13.97 -24.23 -1.51
N GLY A 99 14.27 -24.38 -0.23
CA GLY A 99 15.34 -25.22 0.30
C GLY A 99 16.16 -24.47 1.36
N GLY A 100 16.54 -25.14 2.44
CA GLY A 100 17.30 -24.52 3.53
C GLY A 100 16.59 -23.29 4.10
N LYS A 101 17.25 -22.14 4.06
CA LYS A 101 16.73 -20.84 4.51
C LYS A 101 16.08 -20.05 3.38
N GLU A 102 16.00 -20.60 2.18
CA GLU A 102 15.50 -19.89 1.02
C GLU A 102 14.02 -20.14 0.77
N TYR A 103 13.34 -19.07 0.37
CA TYR A 103 11.91 -19.04 0.05
C TYR A 103 11.71 -18.33 -1.28
N ALA A 104 10.82 -18.86 -2.11
CA ALA A 104 10.47 -18.28 -3.39
C ALA A 104 9.16 -17.51 -3.28
N VAL A 105 9.19 -16.23 -3.62
CA VAL A 105 7.99 -15.42 -3.81
C VAL A 105 7.59 -15.52 -5.28
N ASN A 106 6.51 -16.23 -5.55
CA ASN A 106 5.99 -16.49 -6.90
C ASN A 106 4.89 -15.52 -7.32
N GLY A 107 4.28 -14.85 -6.36
CA GLY A 107 3.18 -13.92 -6.60
C GLY A 107 3.07 -12.87 -5.52
N ILE A 108 2.59 -11.70 -5.92
CA ILE A 108 2.31 -10.55 -5.05
C ILE A 108 0.93 -9.99 -5.38
N PRO A 109 0.31 -9.20 -4.49
CA PRO A 109 -0.91 -8.48 -4.84
C PRO A 109 -0.71 -7.63 -6.10
N ALA A 110 -1.69 -7.65 -7.01
CA ALA A 110 -1.58 -6.95 -8.30
C ALA A 110 -1.36 -5.43 -8.17
N ASP A 111 -1.91 -4.82 -7.11
CA ASP A 111 -1.73 -3.40 -6.84
C ASP A 111 -0.31 -3.01 -6.37
N PHE A 112 0.54 -3.99 -6.10
CA PHE A 112 1.93 -3.78 -5.64
C PHE A 112 2.95 -3.89 -6.77
N SER A 113 2.51 -3.73 -8.01
CA SER A 113 3.41 -3.76 -9.17
C SER A 113 4.41 -2.58 -9.17
N GLY A 114 5.60 -2.81 -9.73
CA GLY A 114 6.64 -1.78 -9.85
C GLY A 114 7.44 -1.50 -8.57
N ILE A 115 7.30 -2.34 -7.54
CA ILE A 115 7.93 -2.17 -6.22
C ILE A 115 9.10 -3.15 -6.09
N ASP A 116 10.12 -2.76 -5.30
CA ASP A 116 11.16 -3.70 -4.87
C ASP A 116 10.56 -4.73 -3.91
N VAL A 117 10.17 -5.88 -4.48
CA VAL A 117 9.47 -6.96 -3.76
C VAL A 117 10.31 -7.52 -2.62
N ARG A 118 11.63 -7.65 -2.81
CA ARG A 118 12.54 -8.17 -1.78
C ARG A 118 12.51 -7.31 -0.53
N THR A 119 12.76 -6.01 -0.68
CA THR A 119 12.78 -5.05 0.43
C THR A 119 11.41 -4.95 1.09
N MET A 120 10.34 -4.84 0.29
CA MET A 120 8.98 -4.78 0.79
C MET A 120 8.61 -6.01 1.64
N PHE A 121 8.88 -7.20 1.13
CA PHE A 121 8.48 -8.44 1.80
C PHE A 121 9.23 -8.64 3.12
N LEU A 122 10.53 -8.36 3.16
CA LEU A 122 11.34 -8.43 4.38
C LEU A 122 10.89 -7.41 5.43
N GLU A 123 10.62 -6.16 5.03
CA GLU A 123 10.07 -5.15 5.95
C GLU A 123 8.71 -5.54 6.51
N MET A 124 7.85 -6.12 5.67
CA MET A 124 6.54 -6.62 6.10
C MET A 124 6.68 -7.71 7.17
N LEU A 125 7.56 -8.68 6.98
CA LEU A 125 7.81 -9.74 7.97
C LEU A 125 8.38 -9.18 9.29
N ASP A 126 9.29 -8.21 9.21
CA ASP A 126 9.84 -7.54 10.39
C ASP A 126 8.74 -6.80 11.18
N ASP A 127 7.85 -6.10 10.48
CA ASP A 127 6.74 -5.39 11.10
C ASP A 127 5.73 -6.34 11.77
N PHE A 128 5.54 -7.54 11.23
CA PHE A 128 4.66 -8.56 11.83
C PHE A 128 5.08 -8.96 13.24
N ALA A 129 6.35 -8.84 13.58
CA ALA A 129 6.84 -9.09 14.93
C ALA A 129 6.24 -8.13 15.97
N THR A 130 5.71 -7.00 15.55
CA THR A 130 5.04 -6.01 16.41
C THR A 130 3.58 -6.34 16.70
N LEU A 131 2.99 -7.32 15.99
CA LEU A 131 1.58 -7.70 16.17
C LEU A 131 1.39 -8.42 17.51
N SER A 132 0.34 -8.02 18.22
CA SER A 132 -0.03 -8.62 19.50
C SER A 132 -0.83 -9.92 19.29
N GLY A 133 -0.48 -10.96 20.03
CA GLY A 133 -1.28 -12.20 20.05
C GLY A 133 -2.67 -12.04 20.67
N LYS A 134 -2.99 -10.86 21.21
CA LYS A 134 -4.31 -10.54 21.80
C LYS A 134 -5.25 -9.90 20.78
N ASP A 135 -4.76 -9.51 19.61
CA ASP A 135 -5.57 -8.90 18.56
C ASP A 135 -6.50 -9.93 17.93
N GLY A 136 -7.76 -9.55 17.72
CA GLY A 136 -8.72 -10.38 17.00
C GLY A 136 -8.42 -10.47 15.51
N PRO A 137 -9.02 -11.43 14.78
CA PRO A 137 -8.73 -11.66 13.35
C PRO A 137 -8.90 -10.42 12.47
N THR A 138 -9.96 -9.63 12.70
CA THR A 138 -10.23 -8.41 11.93
C THR A 138 -9.15 -7.35 12.16
N VAL A 139 -8.71 -7.15 13.41
CA VAL A 139 -7.65 -6.20 13.75
C VAL A 139 -6.32 -6.62 13.15
N ILE A 140 -5.99 -7.91 13.19
CA ILE A 140 -4.78 -8.46 12.56
C ILE A 140 -4.81 -8.17 11.06
N LEU A 141 -5.93 -8.42 10.42
CA LEU A 141 -6.10 -8.22 8.98
C LEU A 141 -5.88 -6.76 8.58
N GLU A 142 -6.47 -5.82 9.32
CA GLU A 142 -6.29 -4.36 9.12
C GLU A 142 -4.84 -3.93 9.32
N LYS A 143 -4.19 -4.43 10.38
CA LYS A 143 -2.77 -4.14 10.65
C LYS A 143 -1.85 -4.69 9.58
N VAL A 144 -2.09 -5.92 9.10
CA VAL A 144 -1.32 -6.52 8.01
C VAL A 144 -1.50 -5.72 6.72
N ALA A 145 -2.73 -5.29 6.41
CA ALA A 145 -3.00 -4.44 5.26
C ALA A 145 -2.22 -3.12 5.35
N SER A 146 -2.27 -2.46 6.49
CA SER A 146 -1.55 -1.20 6.73
C SER A 146 -0.03 -1.37 6.59
N MET A 147 0.55 -2.38 7.20
CA MET A 147 1.99 -2.67 7.13
C MET A 147 2.44 -2.99 5.71
N SER A 148 1.67 -3.80 4.99
CA SER A 148 1.95 -4.15 3.59
C SER A 148 1.94 -2.92 2.69
N CYS A 149 0.92 -2.07 2.82
CA CYS A 149 0.81 -0.84 2.02
C CYS A 149 1.93 0.15 2.33
N LYS A 150 2.28 0.32 3.60
CA LYS A 150 3.41 1.17 4.02
C LYS A 150 4.73 0.68 3.43
N ALA A 151 5.02 -0.60 3.52
CA ALA A 151 6.23 -1.19 2.95
C ALA A 151 6.27 -1.05 1.43
N ALA A 152 5.12 -1.24 0.76
CA ALA A 152 4.98 -1.07 -0.68
C ALA A 152 5.29 0.37 -1.13
N VAL A 153 4.74 1.36 -0.45
CA VAL A 153 4.92 2.78 -0.80
C VAL A 153 6.34 3.25 -0.53
N LYS A 154 6.97 2.77 0.54
CA LYS A 154 8.35 3.12 0.89
C LYS A 154 9.36 2.76 -0.21
N GLY A 155 9.08 1.70 -0.98
CA GLY A 155 9.92 1.28 -2.11
C GLY A 155 9.71 2.06 -3.40
N ASN A 156 8.72 2.97 -3.48
CA ASN A 156 8.36 3.70 -4.70
C ASN A 156 8.38 5.21 -4.48
N ASN A 157 9.56 5.81 -4.62
CA ASN A 157 9.79 7.23 -4.30
C ASN A 157 9.53 8.22 -5.44
N HIS A 158 9.44 7.74 -6.70
CA HIS A 158 9.25 8.60 -7.85
C HIS A 158 7.96 8.28 -8.58
N LEU A 159 7.07 9.28 -8.65
CA LEU A 159 5.85 9.23 -9.45
C LEU A 159 5.96 10.22 -10.61
N SER A 160 5.63 9.75 -11.80
CA SER A 160 5.47 10.62 -12.97
C SER A 160 4.23 11.52 -12.83
N ARG A 161 4.16 12.59 -13.62
CA ARG A 161 2.99 13.49 -13.60
C ARG A 161 1.67 12.76 -13.85
N PRO A 162 1.55 11.85 -14.84
CA PRO A 162 0.33 11.07 -15.04
C PRO A 162 -0.02 10.19 -13.85
N GLU A 163 0.96 9.58 -13.19
CA GLU A 163 0.74 8.77 -11.98
C GLU A 163 0.24 9.62 -10.82
N ILE A 164 0.78 10.84 -10.64
CA ILE A 164 0.33 11.80 -9.63
C ILE A 164 -1.13 12.20 -9.88
N GLU A 165 -1.48 12.51 -11.12
CA GLU A 165 -2.86 12.87 -11.50
C GLU A 165 -3.84 11.72 -11.22
N THR A 166 -3.48 10.50 -11.58
CA THR A 166 -4.27 9.30 -11.28
C THR A 166 -4.45 9.11 -9.77
N LEU A 167 -3.39 9.27 -9.00
CA LEU A 167 -3.43 9.10 -7.56
C LEU A 167 -4.29 10.16 -6.87
N ILE A 168 -4.24 11.40 -7.33
CA ILE A 168 -5.12 12.47 -6.84
C ILE A 168 -6.58 12.15 -7.13
N ASP A 169 -6.89 11.70 -8.35
CA ASP A 169 -8.26 11.31 -8.71
C ASP A 169 -8.76 10.16 -7.82
N GLU A 170 -7.95 9.16 -7.58
CA GLU A 170 -8.28 8.04 -6.70
C GLU A 170 -8.48 8.51 -5.25
N LEU A 171 -7.61 9.39 -4.75
CA LEU A 171 -7.70 9.97 -3.41
C LEU A 171 -9.02 10.72 -3.21
N LEU A 172 -9.42 11.53 -4.20
CA LEU A 172 -10.66 12.31 -4.15
C LEU A 172 -11.93 11.47 -4.25
N GLN A 173 -11.82 10.21 -4.67
CA GLN A 173 -12.94 9.25 -4.70
C GLN A 173 -13.16 8.52 -3.38
N LEU A 174 -12.22 8.59 -2.45
CA LEU A 174 -12.33 7.92 -1.15
C LEU A 174 -13.37 8.58 -0.26
N GLU A 175 -14.02 7.78 0.61
CA GLU A 175 -14.99 8.30 1.57
C GLU A 175 -14.36 9.23 2.60
N ASN A 176 -13.12 8.93 3.04
CA ASN A 176 -12.38 9.69 4.04
C ASN A 176 -10.94 10.00 3.56
N PRO A 177 -10.76 10.85 2.54
CA PRO A 177 -9.43 11.06 1.94
C PRO A 177 -8.42 11.75 2.86
N TYR A 178 -8.87 12.36 3.97
CA TYR A 178 -8.00 13.05 4.93
C TYR A 178 -7.56 12.19 6.11
N HIS A 179 -8.10 10.99 6.27
CA HIS A 179 -7.68 10.08 7.34
C HIS A 179 -6.49 9.24 6.91
N CYS A 180 -5.41 9.32 7.70
CA CYS A 180 -4.28 8.42 7.59
C CYS A 180 -4.64 7.07 8.24
N PRO A 181 -4.30 5.90 7.65
CA PRO A 181 -4.57 4.60 8.24
C PRO A 181 -3.65 4.25 9.41
N HIS A 182 -2.67 5.10 9.70
CA HIS A 182 -1.67 4.88 10.74
C HIS A 182 -1.89 5.73 11.97
#